data_a726c5e3a64ff505055ab63c57b89f7a
#
_entry.id   a726c5e3a64ff505055ab63c57b89f7a
#
_cell.length_a   1.000
_cell.length_b   1.000
_cell.length_c   1.000
_cell.angle_alpha   90.00
_cell.angle_beta   90.00
_cell.angle_gamma   90.00
#
_symmetry.space_group_name_H-M   'P 1'
#
loop_
_entity.id
_entity.type
_entity.pdbx_description
1 polymer ?
#
loop_
_entity_poly.entity_id
_entity_poly.type
_entity_poly.pdbx_seq_one_letter_code
_entity_poly.pdbx_strand_id
1 'polypeptide(L)'
;MKKRAKFLLILMAAGLLGIAIIVAYSVGTGSFTSYEAAKTFYPEGSFQTIQVDASRAEVHVVPSQEAPKIEVYAKAWLPGPIDLTKRFVWTVENQRLTLTEIPFEPAFLGFFPQPYEMTITAYVPQAVYESFMGGRQ
;
A
#
# COMPACT_ATOMS: atom_id res chain seq x y z
N MET A 1 -23.92 11.33 46.79
CA MET A 1 -22.88 10.39 46.36
C MET A 1 -23.42 9.23 45.54
N LYS A 2 -24.52 8.62 45.88
CA LYS A 2 -25.12 7.51 45.12
C LYS A 2 -25.48 7.87 43.68
N LYS A 3 -25.91 9.13 43.39
CA LYS A 3 -26.25 9.58 42.03
C LYS A 3 -25.04 9.70 41.13
N ARG A 4 -23.88 10.10 41.65
CA ARG A 4 -22.65 10.21 40.89
C ARG A 4 -22.08 8.82 40.50
N ALA A 5 -22.15 7.84 41.39
CA ALA A 5 -21.74 6.49 41.12
C ALA A 5 -22.61 5.82 40.05
N LYS A 6 -23.94 6.04 40.12
CA LYS A 6 -24.85 5.55 39.08
C LYS A 6 -24.57 6.19 37.72
N PHE A 7 -24.31 7.48 37.67
CA PHE A 7 -23.98 8.19 36.43
C PHE A 7 -22.69 7.66 35.84
N LEU A 8 -21.63 7.42 36.63
CA LEU A 8 -20.38 6.85 36.18
C LEU A 8 -20.59 5.46 35.63
N LEU A 9 -21.38 4.61 36.27
CA LEU A 9 -21.69 3.26 35.80
C LEU A 9 -22.40 3.27 34.44
N ILE A 10 -23.37 4.20 34.27
CA ILE A 10 -24.06 4.34 32.98
C ILE A 10 -23.10 4.81 31.91
N LEU A 11 -22.21 5.74 32.20
CA LEU A 11 -21.22 6.24 31.27
C LEU A 11 -20.25 5.14 30.86
N MET A 12 -19.78 4.33 31.78
CA MET A 12 -18.90 3.19 31.51
C MET A 12 -19.60 2.13 30.65
N ALA A 13 -20.85 1.82 30.98
CA ALA A 13 -21.64 0.86 30.19
C ALA A 13 -21.86 1.36 28.76
N ALA A 14 -22.16 2.64 28.56
CA ALA A 14 -22.34 3.24 27.24
C ALA A 14 -21.01 3.21 26.47
N GLY A 15 -19.88 3.48 27.11
CA GLY A 15 -18.55 3.40 26.47
C GLY A 15 -18.21 1.99 26.02
N LEU A 16 -18.42 0.97 26.86
CA LEU A 16 -18.20 -0.43 26.52
C LEU A 16 -19.11 -0.88 25.38
N LEU A 17 -20.37 -0.48 25.38
CA LEU A 17 -21.31 -0.79 24.30
C LEU A 17 -20.84 -0.15 22.97
N GLY A 18 -20.38 1.10 23.01
CA GLY A 18 -19.83 1.77 21.85
C GLY A 18 -18.64 1.06 21.26
N ILE A 19 -17.70 0.60 22.10
CA ILE A 19 -16.54 -0.17 21.66
C ILE A 19 -16.99 -1.50 21.03
N ALA A 20 -17.93 -2.20 21.65
CA ALA A 20 -18.45 -3.46 21.13
C ALA A 20 -19.11 -3.29 19.75
N ILE A 21 -19.85 -2.20 19.54
CA ILE A 21 -20.46 -1.89 18.23
C ILE A 21 -19.39 -1.62 17.18
N ILE A 22 -18.36 -0.85 17.50
CA ILE A 22 -17.25 -0.55 16.59
C ILE A 22 -16.52 -1.84 16.19
N VAL A 23 -16.20 -2.70 17.15
CA VAL A 23 -15.53 -3.97 16.88
C VAL A 23 -16.41 -4.88 16.01
N ALA A 24 -17.68 -5.01 16.34
CA ALA A 24 -18.62 -5.84 15.57
C ALA A 24 -18.77 -5.32 14.12
N TYR A 25 -18.88 -4.00 13.94
CA TYR A 25 -18.93 -3.38 12.63
C TYR A 25 -17.68 -3.66 11.82
N SER A 26 -16.50 -3.48 12.43
CA SER A 26 -15.20 -3.69 11.77
C SER A 26 -15.00 -5.15 11.34
N VAL A 27 -15.39 -6.10 12.19
CA VAL A 27 -15.34 -7.53 11.85
C VAL A 27 -16.33 -7.86 10.73
N GLY A 28 -17.56 -7.33 10.81
CA GLY A 28 -18.59 -7.56 9.81
C GLY A 28 -18.27 -6.98 8.43
N THR A 29 -17.53 -5.86 8.38
CA THR A 29 -17.11 -5.25 7.12
C THR A 29 -15.76 -5.78 6.60
N GLY A 30 -15.10 -6.67 7.35
CA GLY A 30 -13.78 -7.19 6.98
C GLY A 30 -12.64 -6.22 7.19
N SER A 31 -12.83 -5.16 8.00
CA SER A 31 -11.78 -4.15 8.25
C SER A 31 -10.54 -4.73 8.94
N PHE A 32 -10.67 -5.86 9.61
CA PHE A 32 -9.56 -6.58 10.23
C PHE A 32 -9.07 -7.77 9.41
N THR A 33 -9.59 -7.94 8.18
CA THR A 33 -9.15 -9.03 7.30
C THR A 33 -7.94 -8.58 6.49
N SER A 34 -6.92 -9.43 6.45
CA SER A 34 -5.74 -9.20 5.64
C SER A 34 -5.99 -9.67 4.22
N TYR A 35 -5.71 -8.81 3.25
CA TYR A 35 -5.80 -9.11 1.82
C TYR A 35 -4.41 -9.02 1.20
N GLU A 36 -4.14 -9.90 0.26
CA GLU A 36 -2.92 -9.90 -0.52
C GLU A 36 -3.26 -9.78 -2.01
N ALA A 37 -2.42 -9.07 -2.74
CA ALA A 37 -2.54 -8.96 -4.19
C ALA A 37 -1.16 -8.91 -4.82
N ALA A 38 -1.04 -9.53 -5.99
CA ALA A 38 0.19 -9.51 -6.78
C ALA A 38 -0.17 -9.31 -8.24
N LYS A 39 0.59 -8.48 -8.94
CA LYS A 39 0.37 -8.22 -10.36
C LYS A 39 1.69 -7.92 -11.04
N THR A 40 1.81 -8.38 -12.29
CA THR A 40 2.96 -8.08 -13.14
C THR A 40 2.53 -7.11 -14.23
N PHE A 41 3.29 -6.02 -14.37
CA PHE A 41 3.11 -5.03 -15.41
C PHE A 41 4.25 -5.12 -16.40
N TYR A 42 3.95 -4.92 -17.68
CA TYR A 42 4.93 -4.94 -18.77
C TYR A 42 4.99 -3.55 -19.39
N PRO A 43 6.00 -2.72 -19.00
CA PRO A 43 6.10 -1.38 -19.57
C PRO A 43 6.41 -1.47 -21.07
N GLU A 44 5.65 -0.69 -21.84
CA GLU A 44 5.84 -0.58 -23.27
C GLU A 44 6.73 0.61 -23.61
N GLY A 45 7.47 0.49 -24.69
CA GLY A 45 8.40 1.52 -25.13
C GLY A 45 9.82 1.27 -24.60
N SER A 46 10.75 2.06 -25.11
CA SER A 46 12.15 1.98 -24.67
C SER A 46 12.44 3.08 -23.66
N PHE A 47 13.21 2.73 -22.63
CA PHE A 47 13.65 3.67 -21.61
C PHE A 47 15.11 3.40 -21.26
N GLN A 48 15.81 4.45 -20.84
CA GLN A 48 17.23 4.39 -20.46
C GLN A 48 17.44 4.65 -18.99
N THR A 49 16.47 5.31 -18.35
CA THR A 49 16.54 5.65 -16.93
C THR A 49 15.27 5.23 -16.22
N ILE A 50 15.37 5.10 -14.89
CA ILE A 50 14.24 4.76 -14.04
C ILE A 50 14.16 5.77 -12.90
N GLN A 51 12.96 6.25 -12.61
CA GLN A 51 12.67 7.10 -11.46
C GLN A 51 11.64 6.43 -10.59
N VAL A 52 11.88 6.43 -9.29
CA VAL A 52 10.99 5.81 -8.31
C VAL A 52 10.45 6.88 -7.37
N ASP A 53 9.12 6.94 -7.30
CA ASP A 53 8.40 7.82 -6.38
C ASP A 53 7.58 6.93 -5.46
N ALA A 54 8.20 6.48 -4.38
CA ALA A 54 7.60 5.59 -3.41
C ALA A 54 7.81 6.14 -2.00
N SER A 55 6.76 6.03 -1.17
CA SER A 55 6.80 6.50 0.22
C SER A 55 6.98 5.37 1.22
N ARG A 56 6.25 4.27 1.06
CA ARG A 56 6.30 3.12 1.98
C ARG A 56 6.71 1.82 1.30
N ALA A 57 6.56 1.73 -0.01
CA ALA A 57 6.90 0.54 -0.75
C ALA A 57 8.41 0.27 -0.70
N GLU A 58 8.78 -0.98 -0.52
CA GLU A 58 10.13 -1.44 -0.72
C GLU A 58 10.35 -1.64 -2.21
N VAL A 59 11.36 -1.01 -2.79
CA VAL A 59 11.61 -1.04 -4.23
C VAL A 59 12.94 -1.71 -4.52
N HIS A 60 12.90 -2.72 -5.39
CA HIS A 60 14.07 -3.42 -5.87
C HIS A 60 14.18 -3.26 -7.38
N VAL A 61 15.34 -2.87 -7.85
CA VAL A 61 15.65 -2.81 -9.29
C VAL A 61 16.66 -3.91 -9.57
N VAL A 62 16.29 -4.82 -10.47
CA VAL A 62 17.06 -6.03 -10.77
C VAL A 62 17.43 -6.04 -12.25
N PRO A 63 18.72 -6.28 -12.60
CA PRO A 63 19.08 -6.43 -14.00
C PRO A 63 18.54 -7.74 -14.57
N SER A 64 18.04 -7.71 -15.79
CA SER A 64 17.49 -8.86 -16.47
C SER A 64 17.80 -8.82 -17.96
N GLN A 65 18.00 -9.99 -18.56
CA GLN A 65 18.16 -10.12 -20.00
C GLN A 65 16.82 -10.32 -20.72
N GLU A 66 15.76 -10.57 -19.97
CA GLU A 66 14.42 -10.72 -20.52
C GLU A 66 13.75 -9.35 -20.73
N ALA A 67 12.58 -9.36 -21.38
CA ALA A 67 11.79 -8.15 -21.54
C ALA A 67 11.50 -7.48 -20.19
N PRO A 68 11.53 -6.15 -20.13
CA PRO A 68 11.28 -5.46 -18.87
C PRO A 68 9.91 -5.80 -18.29
N LYS A 69 9.87 -5.98 -16.97
CA LYS A 69 8.62 -6.22 -16.24
C LYS A 69 8.71 -5.63 -14.84
N ILE A 70 7.55 -5.34 -14.27
CA ILE A 70 7.42 -4.81 -12.91
C ILE A 70 6.49 -5.73 -12.14
N GLU A 71 6.99 -6.36 -11.09
CA GLU A 71 6.19 -7.18 -10.20
C GLU A 71 5.83 -6.37 -8.95
N VAL A 72 4.53 -6.27 -8.67
CA VAL A 72 4.02 -5.54 -7.52
C VAL A 72 3.28 -6.50 -6.62
N TYR A 73 3.65 -6.51 -5.35
CA TYR A 73 2.98 -7.26 -4.31
C TYR A 73 2.53 -6.30 -3.22
N ALA A 74 1.32 -6.49 -2.72
CA ALA A 74 0.82 -5.72 -1.60
C ALA A 74 0.02 -6.60 -0.65
N LYS A 75 0.13 -6.28 0.64
CA LYS A 75 -0.64 -6.88 1.71
C LYS A 75 -1.16 -5.76 2.61
N ALA A 76 -2.46 -5.74 2.84
CA ALA A 76 -3.08 -4.70 3.64
C ALA A 76 -4.30 -5.22 4.38
N TRP A 77 -4.65 -4.54 5.46
CA TRP A 77 -5.87 -4.77 6.22
C TRP A 77 -6.93 -3.80 5.69
N LEU A 78 -7.78 -4.32 4.82
CA LEU A 78 -8.78 -3.53 4.11
C LEU A 78 -10.16 -4.17 4.26
N PRO A 79 -11.24 -3.38 4.07
CA PRO A 79 -12.60 -3.94 4.03
C PRO A 79 -12.91 -4.71 2.74
N GLY A 80 -11.98 -4.81 1.81
CA GLY A 80 -12.17 -5.51 0.54
C GLY A 80 -10.85 -5.81 -0.17
N PRO A 81 -10.90 -6.48 -1.33
CA PRO A 81 -9.69 -6.82 -2.09
C PRO A 81 -8.88 -5.60 -2.51
N ILE A 82 -7.57 -5.79 -2.66
CA ILE A 82 -6.65 -4.75 -3.12
C ILE A 82 -6.71 -4.68 -4.64
N ASP A 83 -6.95 -3.47 -5.16
CA ASP A 83 -6.81 -3.18 -6.59
C ASP A 83 -5.47 -2.48 -6.83
N LEU A 84 -4.49 -3.24 -7.29
CA LEU A 84 -3.13 -2.72 -7.51
C LEU A 84 -3.08 -1.66 -8.61
N THR A 85 -4.04 -1.64 -9.53
CA THR A 85 -4.08 -0.60 -10.57
C THR A 85 -4.38 0.78 -10.00
N LYS A 86 -4.95 0.84 -8.79
CA LYS A 86 -5.21 2.08 -8.06
C LYS A 86 -4.10 2.42 -7.06
N ARG A 87 -3.14 1.53 -6.86
CA ARG A 87 -2.09 1.68 -5.85
C ARG A 87 -0.70 1.82 -6.46
N PHE A 88 -0.59 1.54 -7.74
CA PHE A 88 0.67 1.63 -8.46
C PHE A 88 0.42 2.10 -9.89
N VAL A 89 1.19 3.08 -10.31
CA VAL A 89 1.14 3.63 -11.67
C VAL A 89 2.55 3.68 -12.24
N TRP A 90 2.69 3.32 -13.50
CA TRP A 90 3.95 3.47 -14.21
C TRP A 90 3.73 4.24 -15.51
N THR A 91 4.74 5.01 -15.90
CA THR A 91 4.72 5.76 -17.15
C THR A 91 6.09 5.66 -17.82
N VAL A 92 6.11 5.72 -19.14
CA VAL A 92 7.34 5.83 -19.92
C VAL A 92 7.25 7.10 -20.75
N GLU A 93 8.05 8.09 -20.38
CA GLU A 93 8.10 9.39 -21.08
C GLU A 93 9.55 9.86 -21.14
N ASN A 94 9.96 10.42 -22.27
CA ASN A 94 11.31 10.98 -22.46
C ASN A 94 12.41 9.96 -22.13
N GLN A 95 12.21 8.69 -22.51
CA GLN A 95 13.14 7.59 -22.22
C GLN A 95 13.32 7.32 -20.74
N ARG A 96 12.34 7.71 -19.92
CA ARG A 96 12.36 7.47 -18.47
C ARG A 96 11.15 6.64 -18.07
N LEU A 97 11.41 5.56 -17.36
CA LEU A 97 10.37 4.78 -16.70
C LEU A 97 10.16 5.37 -15.30
N THR A 98 8.96 5.83 -15.01
CA THR A 98 8.60 6.35 -13.68
C THR A 98 7.66 5.38 -12.99
N LEU A 99 8.04 4.96 -11.78
CA LEU A 99 7.23 4.09 -10.93
C LEU A 99 6.69 4.92 -9.76
N THR A 100 5.37 4.96 -9.62
CA THR A 100 4.71 5.77 -8.60
C THR A 100 3.83 4.90 -7.71
N GLU A 101 4.09 4.95 -6.40
CA GLU A 101 3.24 4.37 -5.39
C GLU A 101 2.14 5.35 -5.02
N ILE A 102 0.89 4.86 -4.99
CA ILE A 102 -0.24 5.62 -4.48
C ILE A 102 -0.55 5.06 -3.08
N PRO A 103 -0.27 5.80 -2.00
CA PRO A 103 -0.46 5.29 -0.64
C PRO A 103 -1.92 4.94 -0.35
N PHE A 104 -2.11 3.94 0.51
CA PHE A 104 -3.43 3.62 1.04
C PHE A 104 -3.89 4.72 1.98
N GLU A 105 -5.13 5.15 1.82
CA GLU A 105 -5.72 6.15 2.72
C GLU A 105 -6.08 5.53 4.07
N PRO A 106 -6.07 6.32 5.17
CA PRO A 106 -6.55 5.83 6.45
C PRO A 106 -8.03 5.46 6.33
N ALA A 107 -8.34 4.20 6.57
CA ALA A 107 -9.69 3.70 6.29
C ALA A 107 -10.52 3.47 7.55
N PHE A 108 -9.90 3.25 8.70
CA PHE A 108 -10.65 2.97 9.91
C PHE A 108 -10.91 4.26 10.69
N LEU A 109 -12.17 4.72 10.69
CA LEU A 109 -12.63 5.94 11.36
C LEU A 109 -11.87 7.21 10.94
N GLY A 110 -11.07 7.17 9.89
CA GLY A 110 -10.34 8.31 9.35
C GLY A 110 -9.12 8.76 10.15
N PHE A 111 -8.85 8.20 11.32
CA PHE A 111 -7.70 8.60 12.14
C PHE A 111 -6.72 7.50 12.48
N PHE A 112 -6.99 6.27 12.12
CA PHE A 112 -6.04 5.18 12.28
C PHE A 112 -5.42 4.85 10.93
N PRO A 113 -4.09 4.98 10.76
CA PRO A 113 -3.43 4.55 9.54
C PRO A 113 -3.59 3.04 9.41
N GLN A 114 -3.91 2.58 8.20
CA GLN A 114 -3.96 1.15 7.92
C GLN A 114 -2.54 0.62 7.74
N PRO A 115 -2.19 -0.48 8.44
CA PRO A 115 -0.92 -1.13 8.15
C PRO A 115 -0.99 -1.77 6.76
N TYR A 116 0.03 -1.48 5.94
CA TYR A 116 0.19 -2.16 4.67
C TYR A 116 1.66 -2.39 4.34
N GLU A 117 1.91 -3.40 3.57
CA GLU A 117 3.22 -3.72 3.01
C GLU A 117 3.11 -3.74 1.50
N MET A 118 4.09 -3.15 0.83
CA MET A 118 4.14 -3.15 -0.64
C MET A 118 5.57 -3.36 -1.08
N THR A 119 5.76 -4.25 -2.04
CA THR A 119 7.06 -4.51 -2.64
C THR A 119 6.93 -4.36 -4.14
N ILE A 120 7.80 -3.55 -4.72
CA ILE A 120 7.87 -3.29 -6.16
C ILE A 120 9.21 -3.80 -6.64
N THR A 121 9.22 -4.76 -7.56
CA THR A 121 10.44 -5.28 -8.17
C THR A 121 10.42 -4.99 -9.66
N ALA A 122 11.35 -4.17 -10.11
CA ALA A 122 11.50 -3.81 -11.51
C ALA A 122 12.66 -4.59 -12.13
N TYR A 123 12.36 -5.40 -13.12
CA TYR A 123 13.36 -6.13 -13.93
C TYR A 123 13.65 -5.31 -15.17
N VAL A 124 14.87 -4.84 -15.30
CA VAL A 124 15.25 -3.88 -16.34
C VAL A 124 16.56 -4.31 -17.02
N PRO A 125 16.85 -3.79 -18.23
CA PRO A 125 18.14 -4.05 -18.87
C PRO A 125 19.31 -3.62 -17.99
N GLN A 126 20.45 -4.28 -18.17
CA GLN A 126 21.67 -4.01 -17.37
C GLN A 126 22.07 -2.54 -17.42
N ALA A 127 21.99 -1.89 -18.59
CA ALA A 127 22.34 -0.49 -18.73
C ALA A 127 21.44 0.43 -17.91
N VAL A 128 20.14 0.12 -17.81
CA VAL A 128 19.18 0.87 -17.01
C VAL A 128 19.48 0.67 -15.52
N TYR A 129 19.76 -0.55 -15.11
CA TYR A 129 20.15 -0.87 -13.75
C TYR A 129 21.41 -0.10 -13.32
N GLU A 130 22.42 -0.08 -14.16
CA GLU A 130 23.66 0.64 -13.87
C GLU A 130 23.43 2.15 -13.76
N SER A 131 22.61 2.72 -14.64
CA SER A 131 22.21 4.11 -14.58
C SER A 131 21.49 4.44 -13.28
N PHE A 132 20.58 3.58 -12.84
CA PHE A 132 19.87 3.75 -11.58
C PHE A 132 20.80 3.69 -10.37
N MET A 133 21.70 2.72 -10.33
CA MET A 133 22.65 2.58 -9.23
C MET A 133 23.67 3.71 -9.20
N GLY A 134 24.12 4.18 -10.36
CA GLY A 134 25.03 5.33 -10.47
C GLY A 134 24.42 6.62 -9.99
N GLY A 135 23.13 6.84 -10.22
CA GLY A 135 22.40 8.02 -9.76
C GLY A 135 22.17 8.07 -8.25
N ARG A 136 22.40 6.96 -7.53
CA ARG A 136 22.27 6.91 -6.07
C ARG A 136 23.54 7.31 -5.31
N GLN A 137 24.63 7.48 -5.98
CA GLN A 137 25.85 7.97 -5.40
C GLN A 137 25.82 9.51 -5.34
#